data_c2a5423d608a53d51261a03043043974
#
_entry.id   c2a5423d608a53d51261a03043043974
#
_cell.length_a   1.000
_cell.length_b   1.000
_cell.length_c   1.000
_cell.angle_alpha   90.00
_cell.angle_beta   90.00
_cell.angle_gamma   90.00
#
_symmetry.space_group_name_H-M   'P 1'
#
loop_
_entity.id
_entity.type
_entity.pdbx_description
1 polymer ?
#
loop_
_entity_poly.entity_id
_entity_poly.type
_entity_poly.pdbx_seq_one_letter_code
_entity_poly.pdbx_strand_id
1 'polypeptide(L)'
;LETEIYPMLTREYDAISLNEVLYDRVKKVYDSRESLGLNEQDSRLLELTHRSFIRSGAAFSPDVKSKIASINEEISGLTTKFAQNLLLETKAFRLELKSDEEISGLSDDFKSAIWDEEKEAWVVGLNRSSYESFMVQSNNRSLREKLFNGYRLRATQGDRDNGPIAIQIAKLRAERAELMGYESHAHYVLEYNMAKSPQGAEDFLLKVWTPGLEQAKKERADMQAMLAGETFQAWDWWHLAEKLRLQRYELDENQTKPYFKLENVQAGAFAMAEKLFGLSFEEVDVEGWNPVVVSFDVKDREGKHLGLFMTDMYARDSKRGGAWM
;
A
#
# COMPACT_ATOMS: atom_id res chain seq x y z
N LEU A 1 2.21 -14.56 14.81
CA LEU A 1 3.01 -15.01 13.65
C LEU A 1 3.85 -13.87 13.07
N GLU A 2 3.27 -12.75 12.59
CA GLU A 2 4.04 -11.62 12.02
C GLU A 2 5.06 -11.06 13.03
N THR A 3 4.68 -10.90 14.28
CA THR A 3 5.53 -10.37 15.37
C THR A 3 6.75 -11.24 15.65
N GLU A 4 6.66 -12.51 15.36
CA GLU A 4 7.74 -13.49 15.57
C GLU A 4 8.58 -13.65 14.31
N ILE A 5 7.94 -13.76 13.15
CA ILE A 5 8.60 -14.08 11.89
C ILE A 5 9.37 -12.90 11.31
N TYR A 6 8.82 -11.67 11.31
CA TYR A 6 9.52 -10.55 10.69
C TYR A 6 10.88 -10.22 11.36
N PRO A 7 11.02 -10.20 12.69
CA PRO A 7 12.32 -10.04 13.30
C PRO A 7 13.29 -11.19 12.97
N MET A 8 12.79 -12.43 12.84
CA MET A 8 13.65 -13.57 12.44
C MET A 8 14.17 -13.40 11.01
N LEU A 9 13.29 -13.03 10.07
CA LEU A 9 13.68 -12.74 8.69
C LEU A 9 14.67 -11.57 8.61
N THR A 10 14.46 -10.52 9.40
CA THR A 10 15.40 -9.39 9.47
C THR A 10 16.78 -9.83 9.91
N ARG A 11 16.87 -10.65 10.96
CA ARG A 11 18.16 -11.21 11.43
C ARG A 11 18.83 -12.08 10.36
N GLU A 12 18.06 -12.90 9.65
CA GLU A 12 18.59 -13.75 8.57
C GLU A 12 19.11 -12.90 7.41
N TYR A 13 18.37 -11.90 6.98
CA TYR A 13 18.83 -10.94 5.97
C TYR A 13 20.10 -10.20 6.40
N ASP A 14 20.18 -9.76 7.65
CA ASP A 14 21.35 -9.09 8.18
C ASP A 14 22.55 -10.06 8.29
N ALA A 15 22.32 -11.32 8.68
CA ALA A 15 23.37 -12.35 8.71
C ALA A 15 23.99 -12.59 7.33
N ILE A 16 23.22 -12.47 6.25
CA ILE A 16 23.71 -12.56 4.88
C ILE A 16 24.34 -11.25 4.43
N SER A 17 23.62 -10.14 4.55
CA SER A 17 23.99 -8.86 3.95
C SER A 17 25.15 -8.14 4.67
N LEU A 18 25.40 -8.47 5.95
CA LEU A 18 26.52 -7.98 6.74
C LEU A 18 27.69 -8.97 6.82
N ASN A 19 27.60 -10.12 6.12
CA ASN A 19 28.63 -11.15 6.15
C ASN A 19 29.90 -10.69 5.44
N GLU A 20 30.96 -10.54 6.20
CA GLU A 20 32.25 -10.04 5.71
C GLU A 20 32.89 -11.00 4.69
N VAL A 21 32.87 -12.30 4.97
CA VAL A 21 33.47 -13.30 4.07
C VAL A 21 32.73 -13.34 2.72
N LEU A 22 31.42 -13.22 2.74
CA LEU A 22 30.62 -13.19 1.53
C LEU A 22 30.84 -11.88 0.76
N TYR A 23 30.87 -10.76 1.47
CA TYR A 23 31.19 -9.45 0.88
C TYR A 23 32.58 -9.46 0.20
N ASP A 24 33.61 -9.97 0.86
CA ASP A 24 34.96 -10.02 0.31
C ASP A 24 35.04 -10.86 -0.98
N ARG A 25 34.30 -11.96 -1.03
CA ARG A 25 34.18 -12.77 -2.27
C ARG A 25 33.53 -11.98 -3.39
N VAL A 26 32.40 -11.32 -3.13
CA VAL A 26 31.70 -10.48 -4.11
C VAL A 26 32.59 -9.31 -4.54
N LYS A 27 33.24 -8.65 -3.58
CA LYS A 27 34.18 -7.55 -3.85
C LYS A 27 35.35 -7.99 -4.75
N LYS A 28 35.93 -9.15 -4.49
CA LYS A 28 37.03 -9.69 -5.32
C LYS A 28 36.58 -9.90 -6.77
N VAL A 29 35.37 -10.42 -7.01
CA VAL A 29 34.83 -10.56 -8.36
C VAL A 29 34.53 -9.21 -8.98
N TYR A 30 33.99 -8.27 -8.21
CA TYR A 30 33.69 -6.91 -8.66
C TYR A 30 34.98 -6.14 -9.07
N ASP A 31 36.04 -6.25 -8.27
CA ASP A 31 37.32 -5.58 -8.55
C ASP A 31 37.99 -6.11 -9.83
N SER A 32 37.75 -7.38 -10.18
CA SER A 32 38.28 -8.02 -11.40
C SER A 32 37.33 -7.98 -12.61
N ARG A 33 36.17 -7.32 -12.52
CA ARG A 33 35.07 -7.37 -13.52
C ARG A 33 35.48 -7.06 -14.94
N GLU A 34 36.42 -6.14 -15.13
CA GLU A 34 36.88 -5.74 -16.49
C GLU A 34 37.63 -6.87 -17.23
N SER A 35 38.27 -7.78 -16.47
CA SER A 35 39.01 -8.92 -17.02
C SER A 35 38.19 -10.18 -17.18
N LEU A 36 36.93 -10.23 -16.69
CA LEU A 36 36.09 -11.42 -16.67
C LEU A 36 35.27 -11.61 -17.97
N GLY A 37 35.23 -10.61 -18.86
CA GLY A 37 34.47 -10.70 -20.11
C GLY A 37 32.98 -10.89 -19.89
N LEU A 38 32.43 -10.32 -18.81
CA LEU A 38 31.01 -10.44 -18.47
C LEU A 38 30.12 -9.78 -19.56
N ASN A 39 28.99 -10.39 -19.84
CA ASN A 39 27.95 -9.73 -20.63
C ASN A 39 27.30 -8.58 -19.84
N GLU A 40 26.45 -7.79 -20.50
CA GLU A 40 25.80 -6.62 -19.88
C GLU A 40 24.93 -7.00 -18.67
N GLN A 41 24.19 -8.11 -18.77
CA GLN A 41 23.32 -8.59 -17.69
C GLN A 41 24.12 -9.04 -16.47
N ASP A 42 25.18 -9.82 -16.66
CA ASP A 42 26.03 -10.29 -15.57
C ASP A 42 26.82 -9.15 -14.94
N SER A 43 27.30 -8.20 -15.73
CA SER A 43 27.96 -6.98 -15.27
C SER A 43 27.03 -6.17 -14.37
N ARG A 44 25.78 -6.00 -14.81
CA ARG A 44 24.76 -5.29 -14.02
C ARG A 44 24.38 -6.02 -12.73
N LEU A 45 24.23 -7.33 -12.78
CA LEU A 45 23.96 -8.16 -11.60
C LEU A 45 25.07 -8.02 -10.56
N LEU A 46 26.31 -8.11 -11.00
CA LEU A 46 27.51 -7.94 -10.13
C LEU A 46 27.54 -6.56 -9.50
N GLU A 47 27.32 -5.51 -10.27
CA GLU A 47 27.23 -4.13 -9.75
C GLU A 47 26.16 -3.99 -8.67
N LEU A 48 24.93 -4.47 -8.95
CA LEU A 48 23.82 -4.40 -8.00
C LEU A 48 24.09 -5.19 -6.73
N THR A 49 24.66 -6.38 -6.87
CA THR A 49 25.01 -7.25 -5.73
C THR A 49 26.06 -6.59 -4.84
N HIS A 50 27.18 -6.14 -5.42
CA HIS A 50 28.25 -5.45 -4.70
C HIS A 50 27.72 -4.19 -4.00
N ARG A 51 26.94 -3.37 -4.70
CA ARG A 51 26.30 -2.19 -4.13
C ARG A 51 25.36 -2.52 -2.98
N SER A 52 24.59 -3.61 -3.08
CA SER A 52 23.70 -4.05 -2.01
C SER A 52 24.46 -4.33 -0.72
N PHE A 53 25.58 -5.03 -0.78
CA PHE A 53 26.44 -5.29 0.39
C PHE A 53 27.00 -4.00 1.01
N ILE A 54 27.50 -3.08 0.19
CA ILE A 54 28.00 -1.78 0.69
C ILE A 54 26.87 -1.03 1.39
N ARG A 55 25.70 -0.95 0.77
CA ARG A 55 24.55 -0.23 1.30
C ARG A 55 23.90 -0.90 2.52
N SER A 56 24.14 -2.17 2.73
CA SER A 56 23.75 -2.85 3.97
C SER A 56 24.75 -2.63 5.11
N GLY A 57 25.98 -2.16 4.80
CA GLY A 57 27.01 -1.90 5.80
C GLY A 57 28.06 -3.01 5.91
N ALA A 58 28.16 -3.93 4.95
CA ALA A 58 29.11 -5.05 4.98
C ALA A 58 30.58 -4.62 5.10
N ALA A 59 30.91 -3.43 4.61
CA ALA A 59 32.27 -2.88 4.66
C ALA A 59 32.66 -2.23 6.00
N PHE A 60 31.72 -2.07 6.94
CA PHE A 60 31.98 -1.41 8.22
C PHE A 60 32.62 -2.36 9.24
N SER A 61 33.14 -1.77 10.33
CA SER A 61 33.68 -2.53 11.45
C SER A 61 32.60 -3.40 12.13
N PRO A 62 33.00 -4.49 12.83
CA PRO A 62 32.07 -5.36 13.54
C PRO A 62 31.13 -4.61 14.50
N ASP A 63 31.63 -3.56 15.19
CA ASP A 63 30.84 -2.76 16.12
C ASP A 63 29.74 -1.97 15.40
N VAL A 64 30.04 -1.38 14.24
CA VAL A 64 29.07 -0.64 13.43
C VAL A 64 28.05 -1.61 12.84
N LYS A 65 28.47 -2.77 12.33
CA LYS A 65 27.58 -3.84 11.84
C LYS A 65 26.59 -4.29 12.91
N SER A 66 27.07 -4.51 14.15
CA SER A 66 26.24 -4.90 15.28
C SER A 66 25.17 -3.84 15.60
N LYS A 67 25.52 -2.56 15.56
CA LYS A 67 24.57 -1.45 15.75
C LYS A 67 23.53 -1.39 14.64
N ILE A 68 23.95 -1.53 13.38
CA ILE A 68 23.04 -1.54 12.23
C ILE A 68 22.04 -2.70 12.35
N ALA A 69 22.50 -3.91 12.69
CA ALA A 69 21.64 -5.07 12.89
C ALA A 69 20.61 -4.85 14.02
N SER A 70 21.07 -4.31 15.17
CA SER A 70 20.16 -3.96 16.27
C SER A 70 19.09 -2.94 15.87
N ILE A 71 19.48 -1.89 15.14
CA ILE A 71 18.55 -0.88 14.62
C ILE A 71 17.54 -1.50 13.63
N ASN A 72 18.00 -2.37 12.73
CA ASN A 72 17.12 -3.04 11.76
C ASN A 72 16.09 -3.94 12.47
N GLU A 73 16.50 -4.71 13.47
CA GLU A 73 15.60 -5.56 14.26
C GLU A 73 14.56 -4.72 15.01
N GLU A 74 14.98 -3.61 15.65
CA GLU A 74 14.06 -2.70 16.35
C GLU A 74 13.07 -2.05 15.38
N ILE A 75 13.52 -1.54 14.23
CA ILE A 75 12.64 -0.98 13.19
C ILE A 75 11.63 -2.02 12.72
N SER A 76 12.04 -3.27 12.49
CA SER A 76 11.17 -4.37 12.06
C SER A 76 10.05 -4.62 13.08
N GLY A 77 10.40 -4.71 14.37
CA GLY A 77 9.43 -4.87 15.46
C GLY A 77 8.44 -3.70 15.55
N LEU A 78 8.94 -2.47 15.50
CA LEU A 78 8.13 -1.25 15.56
C LEU A 78 7.19 -1.13 14.34
N THR A 79 7.68 -1.44 13.15
CA THR A 79 6.88 -1.41 11.92
C THR A 79 5.74 -2.43 11.97
N THR A 80 6.02 -3.63 12.47
CA THR A 80 5.01 -4.66 12.68
C THR A 80 3.95 -4.21 13.69
N LYS A 81 4.37 -3.65 14.83
CA LYS A 81 3.45 -3.11 15.84
C LYS A 81 2.59 -1.98 15.28
N PHE A 82 3.19 -1.06 14.53
CA PHE A 82 2.48 0.04 13.86
C PHE A 82 1.36 -0.50 12.96
N ALA A 83 1.68 -1.47 12.12
CA ALA A 83 0.73 -2.07 11.19
C ALA A 83 -0.40 -2.82 11.90
N GLN A 84 -0.09 -3.55 12.98
CA GLN A 84 -1.08 -4.26 13.79
C GLN A 84 -2.02 -3.31 14.52
N ASN A 85 -1.52 -2.24 15.13
CA ASN A 85 -2.33 -1.22 15.77
C ASN A 85 -3.35 -0.63 14.78
N LEU A 86 -2.89 -0.26 13.57
CA LEU A 86 -3.76 0.28 12.53
C LEU A 86 -4.82 -0.73 12.07
N LEU A 87 -4.46 -2.02 11.93
CA LEU A 87 -5.39 -3.08 11.55
C LEU A 87 -6.47 -3.26 12.63
N LEU A 88 -6.07 -3.30 13.90
CA LEU A 88 -6.99 -3.48 15.04
C LEU A 88 -7.94 -2.30 15.17
N GLU A 89 -7.49 -1.07 15.01
CA GLU A 89 -8.34 0.13 15.01
C GLU A 89 -9.32 0.11 13.83
N THR A 90 -8.85 -0.27 12.64
CA THR A 90 -9.71 -0.43 11.46
C THR A 90 -10.82 -1.45 11.70
N LYS A 91 -10.51 -2.55 12.40
CA LYS A 91 -11.49 -3.57 12.75
C LYS A 91 -12.44 -3.16 13.86
N ALA A 92 -11.97 -2.38 14.83
CA ALA A 92 -12.77 -2.01 16.00
C ALA A 92 -13.86 -0.99 15.68
N PHE A 93 -13.65 -0.14 14.69
CA PHE A 93 -14.62 0.90 14.32
C PHE A 93 -15.80 0.30 13.55
N ARG A 94 -17.01 0.63 14.00
CA ARG A 94 -18.27 0.30 13.32
C ARG A 94 -19.22 1.48 13.43
N LEU A 95 -19.72 1.93 12.28
CA LEU A 95 -20.78 2.92 12.18
C LEU A 95 -22.08 2.18 11.90
N GLU A 96 -22.94 2.05 12.91
CA GLU A 96 -24.24 1.41 12.78
C GLU A 96 -25.28 2.43 12.32
N LEU A 97 -26.09 2.05 11.35
CA LEU A 97 -27.19 2.83 10.78
C LEU A 97 -28.47 2.04 10.95
N LYS A 98 -29.55 2.70 11.44
CA LYS A 98 -30.80 2.03 11.84
C LYS A 98 -32.06 2.68 11.30
N SER A 99 -31.94 3.81 10.61
CA SER A 99 -33.08 4.54 10.08
C SER A 99 -32.94 4.86 8.59
N ASP A 100 -34.06 5.08 7.92
CA ASP A 100 -34.10 5.47 6.51
C ASP A 100 -33.36 6.79 6.24
N GLU A 101 -33.33 7.72 7.21
CA GLU A 101 -32.60 8.96 7.13
C GLU A 101 -31.07 8.71 7.10
N GLU A 102 -30.59 7.77 7.93
CA GLU A 102 -29.18 7.43 8.03
C GLU A 102 -28.62 6.72 6.78
N ILE A 103 -29.47 5.95 6.09
CA ILE A 103 -29.11 5.27 4.84
C ILE A 103 -29.46 6.07 3.58
N SER A 104 -29.94 7.29 3.73
CA SER A 104 -30.31 8.14 2.61
C SER A 104 -29.17 8.38 1.65
N GLY A 105 -29.40 8.16 0.37
CA GLY A 105 -28.42 8.29 -0.71
C GLY A 105 -27.61 7.02 -1.01
N LEU A 106 -27.63 6.01 -0.12
CA LEU A 106 -26.93 4.75 -0.37
C LEU A 106 -27.64 3.90 -1.41
N SER A 107 -26.88 3.33 -2.35
CA SER A 107 -27.42 2.38 -3.34
C SER A 107 -27.86 1.07 -2.70
N ASP A 108 -28.80 0.36 -3.33
CA ASP A 108 -29.30 -0.91 -2.81
C ASP A 108 -28.21 -1.99 -2.77
N ASP A 109 -27.29 -2.00 -3.74
CA ASP A 109 -26.10 -2.87 -3.73
C ASP A 109 -25.25 -2.62 -2.49
N PHE A 110 -25.00 -1.35 -2.17
CA PHE A 110 -24.18 -1.00 -1.02
C PHE A 110 -24.90 -1.32 0.30
N LYS A 111 -26.20 -1.02 0.42
CA LYS A 111 -27.01 -1.40 1.58
C LYS A 111 -26.98 -2.91 1.81
N SER A 112 -27.14 -3.70 0.74
CA SER A 112 -27.09 -5.17 0.83
C SER A 112 -25.72 -5.66 1.29
N ALA A 113 -24.62 -5.02 0.83
CA ALA A 113 -23.25 -5.40 1.17
C ALA A 113 -22.84 -5.07 2.62
N ILE A 114 -23.52 -4.13 3.27
CA ILE A 114 -23.21 -3.69 4.64
C ILE A 114 -24.28 -4.10 5.65
N TRP A 115 -25.28 -4.87 5.24
CA TRP A 115 -26.29 -5.39 6.16
C TRP A 115 -25.70 -6.46 7.09
N ASP A 116 -25.90 -6.28 8.38
CA ASP A 116 -25.49 -7.20 9.44
C ASP A 116 -26.76 -7.82 10.07
N GLU A 117 -26.99 -9.11 9.79
CA GLU A 117 -28.19 -9.82 10.26
C GLU A 117 -28.22 -9.97 11.78
N GLU A 118 -27.06 -10.13 12.42
CA GLU A 118 -26.99 -10.30 13.89
C GLU A 118 -27.35 -9.01 14.62
N LYS A 119 -27.03 -7.87 14.01
CA LYS A 119 -27.29 -6.54 14.57
C LYS A 119 -28.60 -5.93 14.12
N GLU A 120 -29.23 -6.53 13.12
CA GLU A 120 -30.40 -5.94 12.44
C GLU A 120 -30.14 -4.47 12.03
N ALA A 121 -28.95 -4.18 11.49
CA ALA A 121 -28.49 -2.85 11.16
C ALA A 121 -27.54 -2.85 9.94
N TRP A 122 -27.43 -1.73 9.26
CA TRP A 122 -26.36 -1.51 8.29
C TRP A 122 -25.09 -1.08 9.01
N VAL A 123 -23.96 -1.75 8.74
CA VAL A 123 -22.70 -1.54 9.45
C VAL A 123 -21.59 -1.14 8.49
N VAL A 124 -21.17 0.12 8.59
CA VAL A 124 -20.07 0.66 7.78
C VAL A 124 -18.76 0.56 8.55
N GLY A 125 -17.79 -0.16 7.98
CA GLY A 125 -16.44 -0.27 8.50
C GLY A 125 -15.48 0.73 7.87
N LEU A 126 -14.20 0.68 8.31
CA LEU A 126 -13.12 1.54 7.78
C LEU A 126 -12.27 0.84 6.71
N ASN A 127 -12.70 -0.28 6.14
CA ASN A 127 -12.07 -0.78 4.92
C ASN A 127 -12.33 0.20 3.76
N ARG A 128 -11.39 0.26 2.83
CA ARG A 128 -11.39 1.28 1.78
C ARG A 128 -12.69 1.32 0.98
N SER A 129 -13.18 0.16 0.56
CA SER A 129 -14.40 0.09 -0.27
C SER A 129 -15.64 0.59 0.47
N SER A 130 -15.86 0.19 1.73
CA SER A 130 -17.00 0.66 2.53
C SER A 130 -16.88 2.15 2.84
N TYR A 131 -15.68 2.61 3.22
CA TYR A 131 -15.41 4.02 3.51
C TYR A 131 -15.69 4.90 2.29
N GLU A 132 -15.06 4.62 1.14
CA GLU A 132 -15.20 5.42 -0.07
C GLU A 132 -16.66 5.44 -0.57
N SER A 133 -17.32 4.27 -0.62
CA SER A 133 -18.72 4.18 -1.04
C SER A 133 -19.65 5.01 -0.15
N PHE A 134 -19.47 4.94 1.16
CA PHE A 134 -20.28 5.73 2.07
C PHE A 134 -20.01 7.23 1.95
N MET A 135 -18.74 7.65 1.89
CA MET A 135 -18.36 9.06 1.77
C MET A 135 -18.87 9.70 0.47
N VAL A 136 -18.96 8.92 -0.61
CA VAL A 136 -19.49 9.37 -1.90
C VAL A 136 -21.03 9.47 -1.85
N GLN A 137 -21.69 8.41 -1.36
CA GLN A 137 -23.14 8.23 -1.55
C GLN A 137 -23.99 8.87 -0.45
N SER A 138 -23.56 8.81 0.82
CA SER A 138 -24.40 9.21 1.94
C SER A 138 -24.79 10.68 1.89
N ASN A 139 -26.11 10.97 1.98
CA ASN A 139 -26.62 12.33 2.11
C ASN A 139 -26.45 12.89 3.53
N ASN A 140 -26.23 12.02 4.55
CA ASN A 140 -26.11 12.43 5.93
C ASN A 140 -24.71 12.97 6.25
N ARG A 141 -24.60 14.31 6.32
CA ARG A 141 -23.33 15.01 6.52
C ARG A 141 -22.66 14.68 7.85
N SER A 142 -23.44 14.57 8.93
CA SER A 142 -22.88 14.27 10.26
C SER A 142 -22.33 12.84 10.35
N LEU A 143 -22.93 11.90 9.63
CA LEU A 143 -22.40 10.53 9.55
C LEU A 143 -21.16 10.46 8.68
N ARG A 144 -21.06 11.27 7.60
CA ARG A 144 -19.81 11.41 6.83
C ARG A 144 -18.69 11.97 7.71
N GLU A 145 -18.97 13.00 8.51
CA GLU A 145 -18.01 13.54 9.48
C GLU A 145 -17.54 12.47 10.48
N LYS A 146 -18.47 11.73 11.06
CA LYS A 146 -18.16 10.66 12.02
C LYS A 146 -17.27 9.58 11.39
N LEU A 147 -17.62 9.13 10.19
CA LEU A 147 -16.83 8.13 9.47
C LEU A 147 -15.45 8.66 9.06
N PHE A 148 -15.39 9.90 8.56
CA PHE A 148 -14.13 10.57 8.19
C PHE A 148 -13.18 10.68 9.37
N ASN A 149 -13.67 11.11 10.53
CA ASN A 149 -12.87 11.22 11.73
C ASN A 149 -12.43 9.83 12.23
N GLY A 150 -13.32 8.84 12.19
CA GLY A 150 -12.98 7.45 12.50
C GLY A 150 -11.85 6.91 11.62
N TYR A 151 -11.89 7.21 10.32
CA TYR A 151 -10.85 6.81 9.38
C TYR A 151 -9.52 7.52 9.61
N ARG A 152 -9.56 8.84 9.77
CA ARG A 152 -8.37 9.70 9.88
C ARG A 152 -7.63 9.53 11.19
N LEU A 153 -8.36 9.30 12.29
CA LEU A 153 -7.80 9.25 13.64
C LEU A 153 -7.43 7.83 14.09
N ARG A 154 -7.44 6.84 13.19
CA ARG A 154 -7.04 5.47 13.51
C ARG A 154 -5.62 5.43 14.09
N ALA A 155 -5.48 4.71 15.19
CA ALA A 155 -4.20 4.51 15.86
C ALA A 155 -3.43 5.82 16.15
N THR A 156 -4.15 6.88 16.55
CA THR A 156 -3.55 8.15 16.98
C THR A 156 -3.84 8.47 18.45
N GLN A 157 -4.48 7.56 19.18
CA GLN A 157 -4.88 7.76 20.58
C GLN A 157 -4.93 6.44 21.34
N GLY A 158 -4.88 6.53 22.68
CA GLY A 158 -5.00 5.38 23.58
C GLY A 158 -3.88 4.36 23.46
N ASP A 159 -4.17 3.10 23.79
CA ASP A 159 -3.17 2.02 23.86
C ASP A 159 -2.57 1.65 22.49
N ARG A 160 -3.21 2.07 21.41
CA ARG A 160 -2.79 1.81 20.03
C ARG A 160 -2.25 3.05 19.33
N ASP A 161 -1.85 4.06 20.09
CA ASP A 161 -1.24 5.26 19.50
C ASP A 161 0.07 4.94 18.80
N ASN A 162 0.10 5.20 17.50
CA ASN A 162 1.28 5.01 16.64
C ASN A 162 2.20 6.24 16.59
N GLY A 163 1.84 7.36 17.19
CA GLY A 163 2.64 8.57 17.21
C GLY A 163 4.05 8.35 17.79
N PRO A 164 4.19 7.80 19.02
CA PRO A 164 5.49 7.46 19.59
C PRO A 164 6.28 6.46 18.75
N ILE A 165 5.61 5.47 18.15
CA ILE A 165 6.24 4.47 17.28
C ILE A 165 6.82 5.12 16.03
N ALA A 166 6.07 5.99 15.37
CA ALA A 166 6.53 6.73 14.19
C ALA A 166 7.77 7.59 14.48
N ILE A 167 7.77 8.28 15.63
CA ILE A 167 8.91 9.09 16.09
C ILE A 167 10.14 8.19 16.32
N GLN A 168 9.98 7.05 16.98
CA GLN A 168 11.08 6.14 17.24
C GLN A 168 11.66 5.55 15.94
N ILE A 169 10.81 5.14 15.00
CA ILE A 169 11.26 4.68 13.67
C ILE A 169 12.03 5.78 12.95
N ALA A 170 11.57 7.03 12.99
CA ALA A 170 12.26 8.15 12.36
C ALA A 170 13.66 8.38 12.97
N LYS A 171 13.78 8.32 14.30
CA LYS A 171 15.07 8.43 15.02
C LYS A 171 16.04 7.32 14.64
N LEU A 172 15.58 6.06 14.67
CA LEU A 172 16.41 4.91 14.30
C LEU A 172 16.88 4.97 12.85
N ARG A 173 16.02 5.43 11.94
CA ARG A 173 16.37 5.63 10.53
C ARG A 173 17.41 6.73 10.36
N ALA A 174 17.34 7.81 11.14
CA ALA A 174 18.35 8.87 11.13
C ALA A 174 19.69 8.36 11.68
N GLU A 175 19.68 7.66 12.82
CA GLU A 175 20.89 7.06 13.41
C GLU A 175 21.56 6.07 12.45
N ARG A 176 20.77 5.19 11.80
CA ARG A 176 21.31 4.27 10.80
C ARG A 176 21.95 5.00 9.63
N ALA A 177 21.31 6.06 9.12
CA ALA A 177 21.88 6.85 8.02
C ALA A 177 23.21 7.52 8.40
N GLU A 178 23.31 8.06 9.60
CA GLU A 178 24.53 8.65 10.14
C GLU A 178 25.66 7.61 10.27
N LEU A 179 25.36 6.43 10.85
CA LEU A 179 26.31 5.31 10.93
C LEU A 179 26.85 4.90 9.55
N MET A 180 26.03 5.04 8.51
CA MET A 180 26.38 4.72 7.13
C MET A 180 27.01 5.89 6.38
N GLY A 181 27.26 7.04 7.03
CA GLY A 181 27.91 8.21 6.45
C GLY A 181 27.01 9.11 5.62
N TYR A 182 25.68 9.00 5.75
CA TYR A 182 24.72 9.86 5.08
C TYR A 182 24.21 10.97 5.99
N GLU A 183 23.98 12.14 5.43
CA GLU A 183 23.43 13.30 6.15
C GLU A 183 22.04 13.03 6.73
N SER A 184 21.22 12.25 6.02
CA SER A 184 19.90 11.86 6.48
C SER A 184 19.43 10.54 5.85
N HIS A 185 18.36 9.96 6.40
CA HIS A 185 17.71 8.79 5.80
C HIS A 185 17.23 9.05 4.37
N ALA A 186 16.79 10.27 4.06
CA ALA A 186 16.36 10.63 2.70
C ALA A 186 17.54 10.60 1.72
N HIS A 187 18.72 11.10 2.10
CA HIS A 187 19.94 10.99 1.28
C HIS A 187 20.30 9.53 1.02
N TYR A 188 20.27 8.70 2.06
CA TYR A 188 20.52 7.27 1.90
C TYR A 188 19.56 6.59 0.94
N VAL A 189 18.26 6.84 1.05
CA VAL A 189 17.24 6.15 0.21
C VAL A 189 17.29 6.65 -1.23
N LEU A 190 17.38 7.97 -1.43
CA LEU A 190 17.21 8.60 -2.75
C LEU A 190 18.43 8.51 -3.66
N GLU A 191 19.60 8.20 -3.14
CA GLU A 191 20.87 8.15 -3.90
C GLU A 191 20.75 7.37 -5.23
N TYR A 192 20.05 6.23 -5.22
CA TYR A 192 19.87 5.36 -6.38
C TYR A 192 18.45 5.38 -6.96
N ASN A 193 17.56 6.19 -6.42
CA ASN A 193 16.23 6.39 -6.96
C ASN A 193 16.24 7.46 -8.06
N MET A 194 15.16 7.59 -8.82
CA MET A 194 15.07 8.57 -9.93
C MET A 194 15.34 10.01 -9.47
N ALA A 195 14.91 10.38 -8.27
CA ALA A 195 15.10 11.72 -7.72
C ALA A 195 16.56 12.04 -7.34
N LYS A 196 17.41 11.02 -7.09
CA LYS A 196 18.85 11.12 -6.76
C LYS A 196 19.18 11.82 -5.45
N SER A 197 18.38 12.76 -5.00
CA SER A 197 18.62 13.57 -3.80
C SER A 197 17.30 14.02 -3.17
N PRO A 198 17.30 14.38 -1.87
CA PRO A 198 16.14 15.02 -1.24
C PRO A 198 15.69 16.28 -1.97
N GLN A 199 16.61 17.13 -2.40
CA GLN A 199 16.29 18.34 -3.19
C GLN A 199 15.61 17.99 -4.53
N GLY A 200 16.13 16.99 -5.27
CA GLY A 200 15.49 16.54 -6.51
C GLY A 200 14.08 16.00 -6.32
N ALA A 201 13.84 15.31 -5.20
CA ALA A 201 12.49 14.86 -4.83
C ALA A 201 11.56 16.04 -4.49
N GLU A 202 12.04 17.01 -3.70
CA GLU A 202 11.28 18.20 -3.32
C GLU A 202 10.94 19.06 -4.55
N ASP A 203 11.90 19.32 -5.40
CA ASP A 203 11.71 20.11 -6.64
C ASP A 203 10.64 19.47 -7.53
N PHE A 204 10.68 18.14 -7.68
CA PHE A 204 9.68 17.42 -8.45
C PHE A 204 8.29 17.49 -7.79
N LEU A 205 8.21 17.29 -6.48
CA LEU A 205 6.95 17.40 -5.73
C LEU A 205 6.35 18.80 -5.83
N LEU A 206 7.14 19.86 -5.68
CA LEU A 206 6.69 21.25 -5.77
C LEU A 206 6.24 21.61 -7.20
N LYS A 207 6.90 21.05 -8.22
CA LYS A 207 6.49 21.23 -9.62
C LYS A 207 5.09 20.71 -9.90
N VAL A 208 4.68 19.63 -9.23
CA VAL A 208 3.32 19.05 -9.34
C VAL A 208 2.36 19.71 -8.35
N TRP A 209 2.82 19.94 -7.12
CA TRP A 209 2.00 20.47 -6.03
C TRP A 209 1.47 21.87 -6.33
N THR A 210 2.33 22.78 -6.83
CA THR A 210 1.94 24.18 -7.01
C THR A 210 0.74 24.34 -7.96
N PRO A 211 0.76 23.82 -9.20
CA PRO A 211 -0.42 23.87 -10.08
C PRO A 211 -1.59 23.03 -9.56
N GLY A 212 -1.33 21.89 -8.90
CA GLY A 212 -2.35 21.03 -8.30
C GLY A 212 -3.12 21.75 -7.18
N LEU A 213 -2.42 22.50 -6.34
CA LEU A 213 -3.05 23.28 -5.26
C LEU A 213 -3.97 24.38 -5.80
N GLU A 214 -3.56 25.08 -6.86
CA GLU A 214 -4.40 26.09 -7.50
C GLU A 214 -5.67 25.48 -8.13
N GLN A 215 -5.55 24.29 -8.72
CA GLN A 215 -6.72 23.57 -9.23
C GLN A 215 -7.62 23.11 -8.08
N ALA A 216 -7.08 22.54 -7.03
CA ALA A 216 -7.85 22.10 -5.86
C ALA A 216 -8.61 23.26 -5.17
N LYS A 217 -8.04 24.49 -5.15
CA LYS A 217 -8.74 25.69 -4.66
C LYS A 217 -9.96 26.04 -5.51
N LYS A 218 -9.88 25.92 -6.84
CA LYS A 218 -11.02 26.15 -7.74
C LYS A 218 -12.11 25.11 -7.53
N GLU A 219 -11.74 23.82 -7.48
CA GLU A 219 -12.68 22.73 -7.23
C GLU A 219 -13.37 22.88 -5.87
N ARG A 220 -12.62 23.27 -4.84
CA ARG A 220 -13.20 23.59 -3.52
C ARG A 220 -14.19 24.74 -3.59
N ALA A 221 -13.92 25.81 -4.36
CA ALA A 221 -14.84 26.93 -4.53
C ALA A 221 -16.14 26.49 -5.23
N ASP A 222 -16.05 25.65 -6.27
CA ASP A 222 -17.21 25.09 -6.95
C ASP A 222 -18.07 24.26 -5.98
N MET A 223 -17.44 23.39 -5.17
CA MET A 223 -18.15 22.58 -4.16
C MET A 223 -18.69 23.41 -3.01
N GLN A 224 -18.01 24.48 -2.59
CA GLN A 224 -18.52 25.42 -1.59
C GLN A 224 -19.82 26.10 -2.05
N ALA A 225 -19.92 26.43 -3.34
CA ALA A 225 -21.12 27.03 -3.91
C ALA A 225 -22.36 26.10 -3.87
N MET A 226 -22.16 24.78 -3.77
CA MET A 226 -23.23 23.79 -3.64
C MET A 226 -23.79 23.68 -2.22
N LEU A 227 -23.11 24.27 -1.23
CA LEU A 227 -23.53 24.26 0.18
C LEU A 227 -24.34 25.51 0.50
N ALA A 228 -25.59 25.36 0.89
CA ALA A 228 -26.53 26.45 1.19
C ALA A 228 -26.19 27.14 2.54
N GLY A 229 -25.09 27.89 2.58
CA GLY A 229 -24.69 28.67 3.76
C GLY A 229 -23.78 27.93 4.76
N GLU A 230 -23.52 26.65 4.54
CA GLU A 230 -22.58 25.88 5.37
C GLU A 230 -21.13 26.02 4.85
N THR A 231 -20.15 25.95 5.76
CA THR A 231 -18.73 25.97 5.39
C THR A 231 -18.31 24.58 4.92
N PHE A 232 -17.62 24.51 3.78
CA PHE A 232 -17.04 23.29 3.22
C PHE A 232 -16.01 22.67 4.19
N GLN A 233 -16.13 21.37 4.43
CA GLN A 233 -15.26 20.59 5.28
C GLN A 233 -14.66 19.41 4.51
N ALA A 234 -13.62 18.78 5.06
CA ALA A 234 -12.93 17.69 4.40
C ALA A 234 -13.84 16.45 4.12
N TRP A 235 -14.83 16.19 4.96
CA TRP A 235 -15.82 15.12 4.78
C TRP A 235 -16.88 15.42 3.72
N ASP A 236 -16.91 16.62 3.17
CA ASP A 236 -17.80 16.98 2.07
C ASP A 236 -17.19 16.68 0.70
N TRP A 237 -15.85 16.54 0.61
CA TRP A 237 -15.13 16.45 -0.65
C TRP A 237 -15.65 15.35 -1.56
N TRP A 238 -15.65 14.11 -1.11
CA TRP A 238 -16.05 12.96 -1.93
C TRP A 238 -17.49 13.08 -2.43
N HIS A 239 -18.40 13.45 -1.54
CA HIS A 239 -19.81 13.59 -1.84
C HIS A 239 -20.10 14.71 -2.85
N LEU A 240 -19.52 15.87 -2.65
CA LEU A 240 -19.76 17.02 -3.53
C LEU A 240 -18.99 16.90 -4.84
N ALA A 241 -17.80 16.31 -4.83
CA ALA A 241 -17.06 16.05 -6.05
C ALA A 241 -17.82 15.09 -6.98
N GLU A 242 -18.45 14.05 -6.43
CA GLU A 242 -19.28 13.14 -7.21
C GLU A 242 -20.51 13.83 -7.77
N LYS A 243 -21.22 14.63 -6.97
CA LYS A 243 -22.34 15.43 -7.46
C LYS A 243 -21.93 16.37 -8.60
N LEU A 244 -20.78 17.03 -8.45
CA LEU A 244 -20.23 17.92 -9.47
C LEU A 244 -19.85 17.15 -10.74
N ARG A 245 -19.26 15.96 -10.58
CA ARG A 245 -18.91 15.07 -11.69
C ARG A 245 -20.17 14.66 -12.48
N LEU A 246 -21.21 14.23 -11.79
CA LEU A 246 -22.49 13.87 -12.41
C LEU A 246 -23.12 15.04 -13.16
N GLN A 247 -23.07 16.25 -12.59
CA GLN A 247 -23.59 17.45 -13.25
C GLN A 247 -22.80 17.83 -14.51
N ARG A 248 -21.48 17.61 -14.51
CA ARG A 248 -20.60 18.02 -15.63
C ARG A 248 -20.54 17.00 -16.75
N TYR A 249 -20.59 15.70 -16.42
CA TYR A 249 -20.32 14.63 -17.38
C TYR A 249 -21.51 13.74 -17.67
N GLU A 250 -22.60 13.85 -16.90
CA GLU A 250 -23.83 13.06 -17.06
C GLU A 250 -23.61 11.53 -17.07
N LEU A 251 -22.47 11.06 -16.53
CA LEU A 251 -22.08 9.66 -16.48
C LEU A 251 -22.34 9.09 -15.09
N ASP A 252 -23.33 8.22 -14.96
CA ASP A 252 -23.57 7.41 -13.78
C ASP A 252 -22.75 6.10 -13.87
N GLU A 253 -21.82 5.89 -12.92
CA GLU A 253 -21.03 4.67 -12.86
C GLU A 253 -21.86 3.40 -12.70
N ASN A 254 -23.08 3.48 -12.17
CA ASN A 254 -23.98 2.35 -12.08
C ASN A 254 -24.35 1.78 -13.46
N GLN A 255 -24.28 2.59 -14.53
CA GLN A 255 -24.52 2.14 -15.90
C GLN A 255 -23.37 1.25 -16.42
N THR A 256 -22.16 1.41 -15.89
CA THR A 256 -20.98 0.66 -16.33
C THR A 256 -20.76 -0.61 -15.50
N LYS A 257 -21.23 -0.67 -14.25
CA LYS A 257 -21.05 -1.81 -13.34
C LYS A 257 -21.39 -3.18 -13.94
N PRO A 258 -22.52 -3.36 -14.70
CA PRO A 258 -22.87 -4.66 -15.28
C PRO A 258 -21.82 -5.21 -16.25
N TYR A 259 -21.01 -4.34 -16.86
CA TYR A 259 -19.95 -4.73 -17.80
C TYR A 259 -18.66 -5.16 -17.09
N PHE A 260 -18.44 -4.69 -15.86
CA PHE A 260 -17.21 -4.94 -15.08
C PHE A 260 -17.45 -5.92 -13.93
N LYS A 261 -18.25 -6.96 -14.17
CA LYS A 261 -18.32 -8.08 -13.24
C LYS A 261 -16.94 -8.74 -13.11
N LEU A 262 -16.58 -9.20 -11.91
CA LEU A 262 -15.27 -9.78 -11.62
C LEU A 262 -14.90 -10.88 -12.60
N GLU A 263 -15.84 -11.79 -12.87
CA GLU A 263 -15.65 -12.91 -13.79
C GLU A 263 -15.32 -12.43 -15.21
N ASN A 264 -15.99 -11.40 -15.68
CA ASN A 264 -15.77 -10.83 -17.01
C ASN A 264 -14.39 -10.15 -17.10
N VAL A 265 -14.02 -9.41 -16.06
CA VAL A 265 -12.71 -8.72 -16.01
C VAL A 265 -11.58 -9.74 -15.96
N GLN A 266 -11.72 -10.78 -15.14
CA GLN A 266 -10.72 -11.85 -15.03
C GLN A 266 -10.58 -12.63 -16.36
N ALA A 267 -11.69 -13.02 -16.97
CA ALA A 267 -11.68 -13.67 -18.26
C ALA A 267 -11.04 -12.77 -19.35
N GLY A 268 -11.35 -11.48 -19.33
CA GLY A 268 -10.75 -10.49 -20.24
C GLY A 268 -9.23 -10.35 -20.04
N ALA A 269 -8.77 -10.33 -18.80
CA ALA A 269 -7.34 -10.29 -18.48
C ALA A 269 -6.61 -11.56 -18.97
N PHE A 270 -7.19 -12.74 -18.75
CA PHE A 270 -6.64 -14.01 -19.21
C PHE A 270 -6.60 -14.09 -20.74
N ALA A 271 -7.69 -13.68 -21.41
CA ALA A 271 -7.72 -13.63 -22.87
C ALA A 271 -6.67 -12.65 -23.46
N MET A 272 -6.40 -11.54 -22.77
CA MET A 272 -5.35 -10.62 -23.18
C MET A 272 -3.96 -11.24 -23.00
N ALA A 273 -3.70 -11.90 -21.88
CA ALA A 273 -2.45 -12.60 -21.62
C ALA A 273 -2.21 -13.74 -22.65
N GLU A 274 -3.26 -14.46 -23.02
CA GLU A 274 -3.20 -15.47 -24.07
C GLU A 274 -2.80 -14.87 -25.42
N LYS A 275 -3.47 -13.77 -25.84
CA LYS A 275 -3.19 -13.10 -27.12
C LYS A 275 -1.79 -12.50 -27.19
N LEU A 276 -1.32 -11.86 -26.11
CA LEU A 276 -0.03 -11.17 -26.09
C LEU A 276 1.14 -12.14 -25.86
N PHE A 277 0.99 -13.09 -24.93
CA PHE A 277 2.08 -13.92 -24.43
C PHE A 277 1.90 -15.41 -24.70
N GLY A 278 0.71 -15.84 -25.13
CA GLY A 278 0.40 -17.26 -25.33
C GLY A 278 0.23 -18.03 -24.04
N LEU A 279 -0.18 -17.35 -22.96
CA LEU A 279 -0.41 -17.97 -21.66
C LEU A 279 -1.83 -18.51 -21.56
N SER A 280 -2.02 -19.68 -20.99
CA SER A 280 -3.32 -20.24 -20.61
C SER A 280 -3.41 -20.38 -19.10
N PHE A 281 -4.65 -20.28 -18.57
CA PHE A 281 -4.96 -20.32 -17.15
C PHE A 281 -6.02 -21.40 -16.92
N GLU A 282 -5.68 -22.44 -16.20
CA GLU A 282 -6.58 -23.54 -15.85
C GLU A 282 -6.80 -23.53 -14.33
N GLU A 283 -8.06 -23.44 -13.89
CA GLU A 283 -8.37 -23.49 -12.46
C GLU A 283 -7.98 -24.87 -11.89
N VAL A 284 -7.28 -24.86 -10.76
CA VAL A 284 -6.79 -26.06 -10.09
C VAL A 284 -7.13 -26.04 -8.61
N ASP A 285 -7.38 -27.20 -8.04
CA ASP A 285 -7.66 -27.37 -6.62
C ASP A 285 -6.35 -27.41 -5.83
N VAL A 286 -5.83 -26.22 -5.54
CA VAL A 286 -4.67 -26.01 -4.65
C VAL A 286 -5.11 -25.17 -3.48
N GLU A 287 -4.96 -25.69 -2.27
CA GLU A 287 -5.33 -24.99 -1.04
C GLU A 287 -4.56 -23.69 -0.91
N GLY A 288 -5.31 -22.57 -0.80
CA GLY A 288 -4.79 -21.25 -0.53
C GLY A 288 -4.80 -20.94 0.96
N TRP A 289 -4.32 -19.75 1.33
CA TRP A 289 -4.32 -19.24 2.72
C TRP A 289 -5.70 -18.86 3.25
N ASN A 290 -6.72 -18.91 2.42
CA ASN A 290 -8.11 -18.63 2.77
C ASN A 290 -9.03 -19.33 1.75
N PRO A 291 -10.21 -19.85 2.16
CA PRO A 291 -11.14 -20.57 1.27
C PRO A 291 -11.63 -19.78 0.05
N VAL A 292 -11.52 -18.45 0.04
CA VAL A 292 -11.92 -17.61 -1.13
C VAL A 292 -10.81 -17.41 -2.15
N VAL A 293 -9.63 -17.98 -1.90
CA VAL A 293 -8.51 -17.93 -2.86
C VAL A 293 -8.78 -18.94 -3.97
N VAL A 294 -8.66 -18.47 -5.20
CA VAL A 294 -8.76 -19.33 -6.39
C VAL A 294 -7.39 -19.44 -7.04
N SER A 295 -6.99 -20.67 -7.34
CA SER A 295 -5.67 -21.02 -7.89
C SER A 295 -5.77 -21.43 -9.36
N PHE A 296 -4.82 -20.98 -10.16
CA PHE A 296 -4.73 -21.28 -11.58
C PHE A 296 -3.35 -21.84 -11.93
N ASP A 297 -3.32 -22.92 -12.68
CA ASP A 297 -2.12 -23.40 -13.36
C ASP A 297 -1.89 -22.56 -14.62
N VAL A 298 -0.75 -21.88 -14.67
CA VAL A 298 -0.34 -21.08 -15.83
C VAL A 298 0.54 -21.90 -16.74
N LYS A 299 0.14 -22.01 -18.01
CA LYS A 299 0.86 -22.79 -19.02
C LYS A 299 1.26 -21.91 -20.21
N ASP A 300 2.36 -22.30 -20.88
CA ASP A 300 2.77 -21.70 -22.15
C ASP A 300 1.95 -22.25 -23.34
N ARG A 301 2.31 -21.84 -24.58
CA ARG A 301 1.65 -22.26 -25.81
C ARG A 301 1.74 -23.77 -26.06
N GLU A 302 2.78 -24.41 -25.57
CA GLU A 302 3.03 -25.85 -25.68
C GLU A 302 2.32 -26.64 -24.56
N GLY A 303 1.58 -25.96 -23.66
CA GLY A 303 0.89 -26.57 -22.54
C GLY A 303 1.81 -26.92 -21.37
N LYS A 304 3.03 -26.42 -21.35
CA LYS A 304 3.99 -26.62 -20.25
C LYS A 304 3.68 -25.73 -19.08
N HIS A 305 3.66 -26.32 -17.89
CA HIS A 305 3.52 -25.59 -16.62
C HIS A 305 4.62 -24.55 -16.46
N LEU A 306 4.21 -23.32 -16.14
CA LEU A 306 5.10 -22.18 -15.83
C LEU A 306 5.06 -21.79 -14.35
N GLY A 307 3.89 -21.89 -13.71
CA GLY A 307 3.71 -21.53 -12.32
C GLY A 307 2.26 -21.51 -11.90
N LEU A 308 2.02 -21.22 -10.62
CA LEU A 308 0.68 -21.02 -10.07
C LEU A 308 0.38 -19.53 -9.97
N PHE A 309 -0.81 -19.15 -10.41
CA PHE A 309 -1.37 -17.81 -10.22
C PHE A 309 -2.56 -17.90 -9.27
N MET A 310 -2.50 -17.17 -8.16
CA MET A 310 -3.54 -17.21 -7.13
C MET A 310 -4.23 -15.86 -7.04
N THR A 311 -5.56 -15.88 -6.97
CA THR A 311 -6.39 -14.68 -6.83
C THR A 311 -7.08 -14.65 -5.48
N ASP A 312 -7.01 -13.49 -4.82
CA ASP A 312 -7.67 -13.21 -3.54
C ASP A 312 -8.36 -11.85 -3.62
N MET A 313 -9.51 -11.79 -4.30
CA MET A 313 -10.13 -10.55 -4.77
C MET A 313 -10.99 -9.84 -3.72
N TYR A 314 -11.55 -10.57 -2.76
CA TYR A 314 -12.52 -9.99 -1.84
C TYR A 314 -11.87 -9.37 -0.61
N ALA A 315 -12.44 -8.26 -0.16
CA ALA A 315 -12.07 -7.64 1.11
C ALA A 315 -12.49 -8.54 2.29
N ARG A 316 -11.66 -8.58 3.33
CA ARG A 316 -11.97 -9.22 4.61
C ARG A 316 -11.20 -8.58 5.75
N ASP A 317 -11.60 -8.82 6.98
CA ASP A 317 -11.02 -8.20 8.17
C ASP A 317 -9.52 -8.51 8.41
N SER A 318 -9.00 -9.60 7.81
CA SER A 318 -7.58 -9.95 7.89
C SER A 318 -6.71 -9.25 6.84
N LYS A 319 -7.31 -8.59 5.85
CA LYS A 319 -6.57 -7.85 4.81
C LYS A 319 -6.29 -6.43 5.23
N ARG A 320 -5.12 -5.96 4.86
CA ARG A 320 -4.74 -4.54 4.93
C ARG A 320 -5.11 -3.83 3.63
N GLY A 321 -5.46 -2.54 3.75
CA GLY A 321 -5.57 -1.68 2.58
C GLY A 321 -4.20 -1.34 2.01
N GLY A 322 -4.12 -1.14 0.71
CA GLY A 322 -2.92 -0.73 -0.01
C GLY A 322 -2.84 -1.37 -1.39
N ALA A 323 -1.89 -0.88 -2.18
CA ALA A 323 -1.50 -1.47 -3.44
C ALA A 323 0.02 -1.31 -3.59
N TRP A 324 0.68 -2.37 -4.00
CA TRP A 324 2.12 -2.41 -4.27
C TRP A 324 2.41 -3.42 -5.37
N MET A 325 3.47 -3.15 -6.09
CA MET A 325 4.00 -4.02 -7.14
C MET A 325 5.43 -4.42 -6.80
#